data_07b6155af185b3084ab2b1c0aa3b741a
#
_entry.id   07b6155af185b3084ab2b1c0aa3b741a
#
_cell.length_a   1.000
_cell.length_b   1.000
_cell.length_c   1.000
_cell.angle_alpha   90.00
_cell.angle_beta   90.00
_cell.angle_gamma   90.00
#
_symmetry.space_group_name_H-M   'P 1'
#
loop_
_entity.id
_entity.type
_entity.pdbx_description
1 polymer ?
#
loop_
_entity_poly.entity_id
_entity_poly.type
_entity_poly.pdbx_seq_one_letter_code
_entity_poly.pdbx_strand_id
1 'polypeptide(L)'
;LAALDGIAVSVLTLVDPERLQGDAATAYSDFAAEGGVVVPWEGQLDAEADLLIDGLLGSGLERDVSGDFADAVTAINAHRAPVLALDIPTGLHGDSGRILGCAVRADLTVTFVGLKTGLFLSDGPDCRGELRFAGLEIPDSYRDGIEPAFRRIDDTMFSAALPRRPRGGHKGDHGHVLIIGGGEGMPGAVRLAGEAALRCGAGLVSIATHPSHASLLVASRPELMSHAVADAGDLEPLLERADVVAFGPGLGTSDWARDLYARVASLSRPAVWDADALNLLAEEPQQAENRVITPHPGEAGRLLGRSAAEIQDDRAGALAALQARYGGTVVLKGAGSLVSAQPVPYLCSGGNPGMGSAGMGDVLTGVIAALMGQGVAAAAAIGVEAHARAGDRAAAGGERGLLATDVLDQLRAVVNP
;
A
#
# COMPACT_ATOMS: atom_id res chain seq x y z
N LEU A 1 -21.78 -26.25 11.19
CA LEU A 1 -22.42 -26.58 9.90
C LEU A 1 -23.46 -27.69 10.06
N ALA A 2 -23.15 -28.78 10.77
CA ALA A 2 -24.11 -29.90 11.00
C ALA A 2 -25.43 -29.46 11.63
N ALA A 3 -25.49 -28.31 12.31
CA ALA A 3 -26.70 -27.77 12.94
C ALA A 3 -27.54 -26.88 11.99
N LEU A 4 -27.14 -26.71 10.71
CA LEU A 4 -27.89 -25.93 9.75
C LEU A 4 -28.87 -26.84 9.00
N ASP A 5 -30.13 -26.81 9.42
CA ASP A 5 -31.21 -27.58 8.78
C ASP A 5 -31.27 -27.32 7.26
N GLY A 6 -31.21 -28.39 6.48
CA GLY A 6 -31.38 -28.36 5.01
C GLY A 6 -30.07 -28.11 4.24
N ILE A 7 -28.89 -28.06 4.87
CA ILE A 7 -27.62 -28.00 4.18
C ILE A 7 -26.91 -29.36 4.24
N ALA A 8 -26.64 -29.96 3.08
CA ALA A 8 -25.82 -31.16 2.98
C ALA A 8 -24.32 -30.77 3.09
N VAL A 9 -23.62 -31.32 4.07
CA VAL A 9 -22.19 -31.04 4.31
C VAL A 9 -21.41 -32.35 4.22
N SER A 10 -20.34 -32.34 3.40
CA SER A 10 -19.32 -33.41 3.38
C SER A 10 -17.95 -32.80 3.68
N VAL A 11 -17.18 -33.49 4.48
CA VAL A 11 -15.81 -33.08 4.82
C VAL A 11 -14.82 -33.99 4.10
N LEU A 12 -13.95 -33.40 3.27
CA LEU A 12 -12.82 -34.09 2.67
C LEU A 12 -11.56 -33.89 3.55
N THR A 13 -10.89 -34.97 3.90
CA THR A 13 -9.69 -34.91 4.71
C THR A 13 -8.45 -35.40 3.94
N LEU A 14 -7.35 -34.61 4.01
CA LEU A 14 -6.05 -34.96 3.44
C LEU A 14 -5.13 -35.65 4.46
N VAL A 15 -5.54 -35.71 5.71
CA VAL A 15 -4.82 -36.39 6.79
C VAL A 15 -5.76 -37.41 7.44
N ASP A 16 -5.16 -38.48 7.98
CA ASP A 16 -5.90 -39.46 8.73
C ASP A 16 -6.54 -38.80 9.98
N PRO A 17 -7.88 -38.82 10.10
CA PRO A 17 -8.56 -38.21 11.25
C PRO A 17 -8.14 -38.78 12.61
N GLU A 18 -7.65 -40.03 12.68
CA GLU A 18 -7.14 -40.64 13.89
C GLU A 18 -5.86 -39.96 14.42
N ARG A 19 -5.18 -39.15 13.59
CA ARG A 19 -4.00 -38.38 13.99
C ARG A 19 -4.34 -37.01 14.56
N LEU A 20 -5.58 -36.57 14.49
CA LEU A 20 -6.01 -35.29 15.06
C LEU A 20 -5.83 -35.34 16.59
N GLN A 21 -5.48 -34.20 17.19
CA GLN A 21 -5.26 -34.05 18.62
C GLN A 21 -5.97 -32.78 19.14
N GLY A 22 -6.22 -32.76 20.46
CA GLY A 22 -6.82 -31.61 21.13
C GLY A 22 -8.21 -31.27 20.57
N ASP A 23 -8.48 -29.99 20.39
CA ASP A 23 -9.78 -29.49 19.96
C ASP A 23 -10.18 -29.97 18.55
N ALA A 24 -9.21 -30.23 17.68
CA ALA A 24 -9.48 -30.77 16.34
C ALA A 24 -10.04 -32.20 16.41
N ALA A 25 -9.48 -33.05 17.31
CA ALA A 25 -10.00 -34.39 17.52
C ALA A 25 -11.40 -34.38 18.15
N THR A 26 -11.66 -33.45 19.07
CA THR A 26 -12.99 -33.25 19.68
C THR A 26 -13.99 -32.83 18.62
N ALA A 27 -13.68 -31.81 17.82
CA ALA A 27 -14.55 -31.33 16.77
C ALA A 27 -14.87 -32.39 15.69
N TYR A 28 -13.87 -33.22 15.34
CA TYR A 28 -14.09 -34.36 14.46
C TYR A 28 -15.04 -35.39 15.07
N SER A 29 -14.83 -35.74 16.34
CA SER A 29 -15.68 -36.72 17.06
C SER A 29 -17.13 -36.23 17.17
N ASP A 30 -17.32 -34.95 17.50
CA ASP A 30 -18.64 -34.35 17.62
C ASP A 30 -19.36 -34.31 16.25
N PHE A 31 -18.64 -33.92 15.18
CA PHE A 31 -19.20 -33.93 13.83
C PHE A 31 -19.63 -35.33 13.38
N ALA A 32 -18.79 -36.35 13.63
CA ALA A 32 -19.10 -37.73 13.28
C ALA A 32 -20.28 -38.30 14.14
N ALA A 33 -20.36 -37.92 15.41
CA ALA A 33 -21.46 -38.33 16.30
C ALA A 33 -22.82 -37.76 15.86
N GLU A 34 -22.85 -36.57 15.26
CA GLU A 34 -24.03 -35.95 14.69
C GLU A 34 -24.36 -36.48 13.26
N GLY A 35 -23.67 -37.55 12.82
CA GLY A 35 -23.89 -38.17 11.52
C GLY A 35 -23.21 -37.48 10.36
N GLY A 36 -22.24 -36.60 10.62
CA GLY A 36 -21.43 -35.94 9.63
C GLY A 36 -20.60 -36.89 8.77
N VAL A 37 -20.51 -36.65 7.49
CA VAL A 37 -19.77 -37.49 6.53
C VAL A 37 -18.36 -36.95 6.35
N VAL A 38 -17.36 -37.75 6.69
CA VAL A 38 -15.94 -37.45 6.46
C VAL A 38 -15.37 -38.53 5.54
N VAL A 39 -14.80 -38.10 4.42
CA VAL A 39 -14.22 -38.97 3.40
C VAL A 39 -12.76 -38.58 3.13
N PRO A 40 -11.87 -39.54 2.84
CA PRO A 40 -10.51 -39.25 2.41
C PRO A 40 -10.51 -38.48 1.09
N TRP A 41 -9.49 -37.66 0.89
CA TRP A 41 -9.23 -37.03 -0.40
C TRP A 41 -8.80 -38.06 -1.44
N GLU A 42 -9.53 -38.14 -2.53
CA GLU A 42 -9.27 -39.08 -3.65
C GLU A 42 -8.97 -38.34 -4.98
N GLY A 43 -8.54 -37.08 -4.89
CA GLY A 43 -8.17 -36.30 -6.08
C GLY A 43 -9.33 -35.57 -6.77
N GLN A 44 -10.56 -35.63 -6.22
CA GLN A 44 -11.74 -35.02 -6.85
C GLN A 44 -12.65 -34.34 -5.83
N LEU A 45 -13.25 -33.24 -6.27
CA LEU A 45 -14.34 -32.54 -5.57
C LEU A 45 -15.70 -32.96 -6.16
N ASP A 46 -16.76 -32.82 -5.37
CA ASP A 46 -18.12 -32.99 -5.86
C ASP A 46 -18.42 -31.87 -6.87
N ALA A 47 -18.63 -32.22 -8.14
CA ALA A 47 -18.90 -31.28 -9.22
C ALA A 47 -20.19 -30.47 -9.02
N GLU A 48 -21.11 -30.95 -8.18
CA GLU A 48 -22.40 -30.30 -7.88
C GLU A 48 -22.40 -29.54 -6.56
N ALA A 49 -21.21 -29.37 -5.91
CA ALA A 49 -21.12 -28.56 -4.72
C ALA A 49 -21.49 -27.10 -5.02
N ASP A 50 -22.33 -26.50 -4.16
CA ASP A 50 -22.75 -25.10 -4.24
C ASP A 50 -21.75 -24.13 -3.59
N LEU A 51 -20.92 -24.63 -2.66
CA LEU A 51 -19.91 -23.87 -1.92
C LEU A 51 -18.75 -24.77 -1.55
N LEU A 52 -17.53 -24.30 -1.73
CA LEU A 52 -16.33 -24.93 -1.16
C LEU A 52 -15.85 -24.13 0.05
N ILE A 53 -15.44 -24.86 1.09
CA ILE A 53 -14.85 -24.26 2.30
C ILE A 53 -13.40 -24.73 2.41
N ASP A 54 -12.48 -23.80 2.25
CA ASP A 54 -11.04 -24.02 2.45
C ASP A 54 -10.69 -23.92 3.94
N GLY A 55 -10.32 -25.00 4.54
CA GLY A 55 -9.83 -25.12 5.92
C GLY A 55 -8.62 -26.04 6.02
N LEU A 56 -7.83 -26.17 4.93
CA LEU A 56 -6.73 -27.15 4.85
C LEU A 56 -5.51 -26.74 5.68
N LEU A 57 -4.98 -25.52 5.46
CA LEU A 57 -3.79 -25.01 6.13
C LEU A 57 -4.05 -23.56 6.60
N GLY A 58 -3.66 -23.26 7.83
CA GLY A 58 -3.85 -21.94 8.43
C GLY A 58 -2.59 -21.06 8.40
N SER A 59 -2.57 -20.03 9.24
CA SER A 59 -1.53 -18.99 9.32
C SER A 59 -0.13 -19.45 9.77
N GLY A 60 0.00 -20.69 10.25
CA GLY A 60 1.30 -21.28 10.64
C GLY A 60 2.07 -21.95 9.50
N LEU A 61 1.71 -21.72 8.24
CA LEU A 61 2.38 -22.30 7.10
C LEU A 61 3.73 -21.61 6.84
N GLU A 62 4.84 -22.38 6.85
CA GLU A 62 6.20 -21.88 6.61
C GLU A 62 6.94 -22.61 5.47
N ARG A 63 6.25 -23.51 4.76
CA ARG A 63 6.84 -24.31 3.67
C ARG A 63 5.94 -24.35 2.46
N ASP A 64 6.52 -24.60 1.31
CA ASP A 64 5.76 -24.73 0.06
C ASP A 64 4.72 -25.86 0.15
N VAL A 65 3.51 -25.55 -0.29
CA VAL A 65 2.42 -26.52 -0.44
C VAL A 65 2.77 -27.48 -1.59
N SER A 66 2.68 -28.78 -1.33
CA SER A 66 3.06 -29.83 -2.28
C SER A 66 2.24 -31.11 -2.08
N GLY A 67 2.34 -32.05 -3.01
CA GLY A 67 1.63 -33.34 -2.98
C GLY A 67 0.12 -33.16 -2.95
N ASP A 68 -0.58 -34.00 -2.19
CA ASP A 68 -2.05 -34.02 -2.14
C ASP A 68 -2.65 -32.63 -1.76
N PHE A 69 -1.95 -31.83 -0.96
CA PHE A 69 -2.39 -30.49 -0.63
C PHE A 69 -2.34 -29.57 -1.86
N ALA A 70 -1.32 -29.67 -2.71
CA ALA A 70 -1.21 -28.90 -3.95
C ALA A 70 -2.27 -29.35 -4.97
N ASP A 71 -2.54 -30.65 -5.03
CA ASP A 71 -3.58 -31.22 -5.89
C ASP A 71 -4.97 -30.72 -5.44
N ALA A 72 -5.24 -30.68 -4.14
CA ALA A 72 -6.46 -30.15 -3.59
C ALA A 72 -6.63 -28.64 -3.87
N VAL A 73 -5.59 -27.83 -3.69
CA VAL A 73 -5.58 -26.39 -4.05
C VAL A 73 -5.88 -26.21 -5.53
N THR A 74 -5.29 -27.04 -6.40
CA THR A 74 -5.53 -26.98 -7.84
C THR A 74 -6.98 -27.32 -8.16
N ALA A 75 -7.55 -28.34 -7.55
CA ALA A 75 -8.93 -28.74 -7.73
C ALA A 75 -9.92 -27.67 -7.23
N ILE A 76 -9.65 -27.05 -6.06
CA ILE A 76 -10.46 -25.96 -5.52
C ILE A 76 -10.47 -24.77 -6.51
N ASN A 77 -9.30 -24.33 -6.98
CA ASN A 77 -9.19 -23.20 -7.89
C ASN A 77 -9.79 -23.46 -9.28
N ALA A 78 -9.92 -24.71 -9.69
CA ALA A 78 -10.55 -25.11 -10.95
C ALA A 78 -12.07 -25.33 -10.83
N HIS A 79 -12.62 -25.37 -9.61
CA HIS A 79 -14.03 -25.63 -9.38
C HIS A 79 -14.89 -24.40 -9.68
N ARG A 80 -16.16 -24.61 -10.07
CA ARG A 80 -17.11 -23.53 -10.41
C ARG A 80 -17.79 -22.86 -9.22
N ALA A 81 -17.86 -23.57 -8.08
CA ALA A 81 -18.50 -23.04 -6.88
C ALA A 81 -17.64 -21.96 -6.23
N PRO A 82 -18.27 -20.96 -5.58
CA PRO A 82 -17.52 -19.98 -4.79
C PRO A 82 -16.76 -20.65 -3.66
N VAL A 83 -15.64 -20.02 -3.26
CA VAL A 83 -14.72 -20.52 -2.24
C VAL A 83 -14.71 -19.60 -1.03
N LEU A 84 -15.01 -20.18 0.14
CA LEU A 84 -14.87 -19.53 1.46
C LEU A 84 -13.60 -20.04 2.14
N ALA A 85 -12.61 -19.18 2.38
CA ALA A 85 -11.45 -19.54 3.16
C ALA A 85 -11.65 -19.23 4.65
N LEU A 86 -11.26 -20.19 5.50
CA LEU A 86 -11.27 -20.03 6.94
C LEU A 86 -9.90 -19.49 7.41
N ASP A 87 -9.91 -18.37 8.07
CA ASP A 87 -8.78 -17.64 8.64
C ASP A 87 -7.84 -17.02 7.60
N ILE A 88 -7.29 -17.80 6.71
CA ILE A 88 -6.41 -17.40 5.62
C ILE A 88 -6.51 -18.44 4.48
N PRO A 89 -6.49 -18.04 3.21
CA PRO A 89 -6.45 -18.98 2.10
C PRO A 89 -5.25 -19.93 2.22
N THR A 90 -5.49 -21.22 2.09
CA THR A 90 -4.42 -22.24 2.09
C THR A 90 -3.33 -21.88 1.10
N GLY A 91 -2.08 -21.93 1.54
CA GLY A 91 -0.90 -21.63 0.74
C GLY A 91 -0.42 -20.18 0.81
N LEU A 92 -1.19 -19.28 1.42
CA LEU A 92 -0.80 -17.90 1.66
C LEU A 92 -0.04 -17.77 2.99
N HIS A 93 1.14 -17.16 2.98
CA HIS A 93 1.92 -16.93 4.20
C HIS A 93 1.31 -15.82 5.05
N GLY A 94 1.08 -16.07 6.34
CA GLY A 94 0.33 -15.21 7.25
C GLY A 94 0.89 -13.80 7.45
N ASP A 95 2.21 -13.62 7.39
CA ASP A 95 2.86 -12.33 7.64
C ASP A 95 3.24 -11.61 6.34
N SER A 96 3.80 -12.32 5.36
CA SER A 96 4.32 -11.69 4.13
C SER A 96 3.30 -11.58 3.00
N GLY A 97 2.23 -12.40 3.01
CA GLY A 97 1.26 -12.49 1.93
C GLY A 97 1.80 -13.16 0.66
N ARG A 98 2.92 -13.89 0.76
CA ARG A 98 3.47 -14.65 -0.37
C ARG A 98 2.74 -15.97 -0.55
N ILE A 99 2.63 -16.40 -1.78
CA ILE A 99 2.20 -17.76 -2.10
C ILE A 99 3.38 -18.71 -1.87
N LEU A 100 3.18 -19.72 -1.03
CA LEU A 100 4.14 -20.79 -0.76
C LEU A 100 3.81 -22.00 -1.63
N GLY A 101 4.44 -22.09 -2.80
CA GLY A 101 4.18 -23.11 -3.83
C GLY A 101 2.90 -22.83 -4.61
N CYS A 102 1.73 -23.04 -4.00
CA CYS A 102 0.44 -22.70 -4.57
C CYS A 102 -0.52 -22.22 -3.47
N ALA A 103 -1.57 -21.45 -3.84
CA ALA A 103 -2.55 -20.98 -2.89
C ALA A 103 -3.97 -21.04 -3.44
N VAL A 104 -4.93 -21.20 -2.55
CA VAL A 104 -6.37 -21.07 -2.85
C VAL A 104 -6.69 -19.61 -3.17
N ARG A 105 -7.52 -19.41 -4.19
CA ARG A 105 -8.14 -18.13 -4.54
C ARG A 105 -9.56 -18.12 -4.04
N ALA A 106 -9.78 -17.53 -2.88
CA ALA A 106 -11.09 -17.47 -2.25
C ALA A 106 -11.91 -16.30 -2.79
N ASP A 107 -13.24 -16.46 -2.84
CA ASP A 107 -14.19 -15.36 -3.08
C ASP A 107 -14.42 -14.57 -1.80
N LEU A 108 -14.35 -15.24 -0.65
CA LEU A 108 -14.51 -14.68 0.68
C LEU A 108 -13.54 -15.34 1.65
N THR A 109 -12.87 -14.54 2.47
CA THR A 109 -12.08 -15.02 3.61
C THR A 109 -12.69 -14.51 4.92
N VAL A 110 -12.98 -15.40 5.85
CA VAL A 110 -13.35 -15.04 7.22
C VAL A 110 -12.15 -15.28 8.12
N THR A 111 -11.50 -14.20 8.56
CA THR A 111 -10.33 -14.25 9.43
C THR A 111 -10.70 -14.08 10.90
N PHE A 112 -10.02 -14.76 11.80
CA PHE A 112 -10.38 -14.88 13.19
C PHE A 112 -9.43 -14.16 14.12
N VAL A 113 -9.93 -13.60 15.24
CA VAL A 113 -9.21 -13.05 16.39
C VAL A 113 -8.33 -11.84 16.06
N GLY A 114 -7.47 -11.94 15.05
CA GLY A 114 -6.56 -10.89 14.58
C GLY A 114 -6.44 -10.88 13.06
N LEU A 115 -6.34 -9.70 12.47
CA LEU A 115 -6.07 -9.55 11.04
C LEU A 115 -4.62 -9.97 10.75
N LYS A 116 -4.41 -10.93 9.85
CA LYS A 116 -3.09 -11.36 9.42
C LYS A 116 -2.54 -10.35 8.42
N THR A 117 -1.30 -9.93 8.61
CA THR A 117 -0.63 -8.94 7.74
C THR A 117 -0.60 -9.42 6.29
N GLY A 118 -0.35 -10.70 6.08
CA GLY A 118 -0.29 -11.32 4.74
C GLY A 118 -1.57 -11.21 3.92
N LEU A 119 -2.73 -11.04 4.56
CA LEU A 119 -3.98 -10.79 3.83
C LEU A 119 -4.02 -9.44 3.10
N PHE A 120 -3.08 -8.54 3.40
CA PHE A 120 -3.02 -7.18 2.86
C PHE A 120 -1.75 -6.90 2.04
N LEU A 121 -0.77 -7.78 2.07
CA LEU A 121 0.51 -7.63 1.40
C LEU A 121 0.66 -8.61 0.23
N SER A 122 1.49 -8.23 -0.72
CA SER A 122 1.94 -9.08 -1.83
C SER A 122 0.77 -9.73 -2.59
N ASP A 123 0.67 -11.07 -2.58
CA ASP A 123 -0.38 -11.85 -3.26
C ASP A 123 -1.68 -11.96 -2.43
N GLY A 124 -1.65 -11.54 -1.17
CA GLY A 124 -2.77 -11.66 -0.25
C GLY A 124 -4.09 -11.09 -0.77
N PRO A 125 -4.12 -9.84 -1.29
CA PRO A 125 -5.33 -9.26 -1.86
C PRO A 125 -5.94 -10.07 -3.02
N ASP A 126 -5.09 -10.74 -3.83
CA ASP A 126 -5.53 -11.56 -4.96
C ASP A 126 -6.03 -12.96 -4.55
N CYS A 127 -5.63 -13.42 -3.34
CA CYS A 127 -6.02 -14.73 -2.84
C CYS A 127 -7.24 -14.71 -1.91
N ARG A 128 -7.46 -13.61 -1.17
CA ARG A 128 -8.43 -13.57 -0.07
C ARG A 128 -9.87 -13.26 -0.47
N GLY A 129 -10.10 -12.69 -1.66
CA GLY A 129 -11.41 -12.15 -2.05
C GLY A 129 -11.92 -11.08 -1.09
N GLU A 130 -13.23 -11.07 -0.81
CA GLU A 130 -13.81 -10.22 0.23
C GLU A 130 -13.31 -10.67 1.61
N LEU A 131 -12.94 -9.71 2.48
CA LEU A 131 -12.44 -10.04 3.81
C LEU A 131 -13.46 -9.70 4.88
N ARG A 132 -13.78 -10.69 5.73
CA ARG A 132 -14.61 -10.55 6.93
C ARG A 132 -13.78 -10.88 8.18
N PHE A 133 -14.00 -10.13 9.24
CA PHE A 133 -13.36 -10.36 10.54
C PHE A 133 -14.37 -10.90 11.54
N ALA A 134 -13.99 -11.97 12.24
CA ALA A 134 -14.77 -12.54 13.33
C ALA A 134 -13.91 -12.63 14.60
N GLY A 135 -14.30 -11.90 15.65
CA GLY A 135 -13.59 -11.84 16.92
C GLY A 135 -13.76 -13.07 17.79
N LEU A 136 -14.63 -14.01 17.45
CA LEU A 136 -14.96 -15.24 18.19
C LEU A 136 -15.28 -15.00 19.69
N GLU A 137 -15.86 -13.83 20.00
CA GLU A 137 -16.22 -13.41 21.36
C GLU A 137 -15.03 -13.36 22.34
N ILE A 138 -13.80 -13.36 21.83
CA ILE A 138 -12.60 -13.23 22.65
C ILE A 138 -12.56 -11.82 23.23
N PRO A 139 -12.53 -11.67 24.57
CA PRO A 139 -12.48 -10.35 25.22
C PRO A 139 -11.26 -9.54 24.78
N ASP A 140 -11.43 -8.24 24.61
CA ASP A 140 -10.34 -7.33 24.18
C ASP A 140 -9.15 -7.36 25.16
N SER A 141 -9.37 -7.69 26.43
CA SER A 141 -8.31 -7.84 27.42
C SER A 141 -7.25 -8.92 27.08
N TYR A 142 -7.59 -9.90 26.25
CA TYR A 142 -6.61 -10.87 25.73
C TYR A 142 -5.70 -10.29 24.65
N ARG A 143 -6.07 -9.13 24.08
CA ARG A 143 -5.25 -8.39 23.11
C ARG A 143 -4.38 -7.34 23.79
N ASP A 144 -4.67 -7.02 25.08
CA ASP A 144 -3.88 -6.06 25.84
C ASP A 144 -2.44 -6.53 25.97
N GLY A 145 -1.50 -5.67 25.60
CA GLY A 145 -0.07 -5.99 25.61
C GLY A 145 0.45 -6.70 24.36
N ILE A 146 -0.40 -7.03 23.38
CA ILE A 146 0.05 -7.50 22.07
C ILE A 146 0.30 -6.29 21.18
N GLU A 147 1.57 -6.05 20.82
CA GLU A 147 1.91 -4.99 19.89
C GLU A 147 1.71 -5.50 18.45
N PRO A 148 0.85 -4.83 17.63
CA PRO A 148 0.63 -5.25 16.26
C PRO A 148 1.86 -4.93 15.39
N ALA A 149 2.13 -5.74 14.38
CA ALA A 149 3.19 -5.47 13.42
C ALA A 149 2.94 -4.18 12.61
N PHE A 150 1.66 -3.92 12.30
CA PHE A 150 1.22 -2.73 11.55
C PHE A 150 -0.12 -2.22 12.07
N ARG A 151 -0.33 -0.92 11.92
CA ARG A 151 -1.62 -0.26 12.14
C ARG A 151 -2.27 0.08 10.79
N ARG A 152 -3.49 -0.39 10.57
CA ARG A 152 -4.28 0.07 9.41
C ARG A 152 -4.77 1.49 9.62
N ILE A 153 -4.83 2.24 8.53
CA ILE A 153 -5.46 3.56 8.52
C ILE A 153 -6.95 3.33 8.30
N ASP A 154 -7.74 3.59 9.31
CA ASP A 154 -9.20 3.48 9.26
C ASP A 154 -9.88 4.84 8.96
N ASP A 155 -11.20 4.81 8.77
CA ASP A 155 -11.97 6.02 8.46
C ASP A 155 -11.93 7.04 9.59
N THR A 156 -11.85 6.57 10.84
CA THR A 156 -11.81 7.46 12.03
C THR A 156 -10.49 8.23 12.05
N MET A 157 -9.37 7.54 11.89
CA MET A 157 -8.06 8.15 11.82
C MET A 157 -7.95 9.10 10.62
N PHE A 158 -8.41 8.66 9.45
CA PHE A 158 -8.36 9.46 8.23
C PHE A 158 -9.16 10.75 8.36
N SER A 159 -10.41 10.67 8.82
CA SER A 159 -11.28 11.84 9.01
C SER A 159 -10.79 12.79 10.11
N ALA A 160 -10.25 12.26 11.19
CA ALA A 160 -9.67 13.06 12.27
C ALA A 160 -8.43 13.86 11.81
N ALA A 161 -7.64 13.31 10.87
CA ALA A 161 -6.46 13.97 10.32
C ALA A 161 -6.80 15.13 9.35
N LEU A 162 -8.02 15.14 8.79
CA LEU A 162 -8.46 16.09 7.76
C LEU A 162 -9.70 16.90 8.24
N PRO A 163 -9.58 17.69 9.32
CA PRO A 163 -10.70 18.47 9.85
C PRO A 163 -11.13 19.58 8.87
N ARG A 164 -12.37 20.02 9.01
CA ARG A 164 -12.88 21.17 8.25
C ARG A 164 -12.03 22.41 8.50
N ARG A 165 -11.69 23.12 7.44
CA ARG A 165 -10.92 24.36 7.50
C ARG A 165 -11.71 25.50 8.15
N PRO A 166 -11.05 26.36 8.94
CA PRO A 166 -11.66 27.59 9.46
C PRO A 166 -12.15 28.49 8.32
N ARG A 167 -13.30 29.15 8.51
CA ARG A 167 -13.85 30.06 7.48
C ARG A 167 -12.99 31.30 7.22
N GLY A 168 -12.19 31.72 8.20
CA GLY A 168 -11.29 32.87 8.10
C GLY A 168 -9.88 32.53 7.58
N GLY A 169 -9.64 31.27 7.19
CA GLY A 169 -8.33 30.86 6.69
C GLY A 169 -7.97 31.48 5.35
N HIS A 170 -6.67 31.64 5.09
CA HIS A 170 -6.13 32.16 3.84
C HIS A 170 -5.05 31.21 3.27
N LYS A 171 -4.61 31.47 2.04
CA LYS A 171 -3.65 30.59 1.34
C LYS A 171 -2.35 30.35 2.10
N GLY A 172 -1.88 31.31 2.90
CA GLY A 172 -0.67 31.16 3.73
C GLY A 172 -0.82 30.14 4.86
N ASP A 173 -2.05 29.88 5.35
CA ASP A 173 -2.30 28.91 6.42
C ASP A 173 -2.22 27.45 5.93
N HIS A 174 -2.15 27.25 4.62
CA HIS A 174 -2.24 25.94 4.00
C HIS A 174 -0.93 25.49 3.33
N GLY A 175 0.16 26.21 3.62
CA GLY A 175 1.52 25.89 3.20
C GLY A 175 1.81 26.21 1.73
N HIS A 176 3.10 26.45 1.48
CA HIS A 176 3.67 26.64 0.14
C HIS A 176 4.54 25.42 -0.20
N VAL A 177 4.09 24.65 -1.19
CA VAL A 177 4.83 23.48 -1.70
C VAL A 177 5.68 23.91 -2.89
N LEU A 178 6.98 23.60 -2.84
CA LEU A 178 7.91 23.73 -3.96
C LEU A 178 8.20 22.36 -4.54
N ILE A 179 7.84 22.14 -5.79
CA ILE A 179 8.16 20.91 -6.52
C ILE A 179 9.38 21.15 -7.39
N ILE A 180 10.41 20.34 -7.23
CA ILE A 180 11.68 20.44 -7.97
C ILE A 180 11.86 19.16 -8.79
N GLY A 181 11.92 19.30 -10.10
CA GLY A 181 12.06 18.18 -11.03
C GLY A 181 11.71 18.59 -12.46
N GLY A 182 11.20 17.64 -13.25
CA GLY A 182 10.89 17.90 -14.65
C GLY A 182 12.13 18.30 -15.44
N GLY A 183 13.12 17.42 -15.51
CA GLY A 183 14.24 17.52 -16.43
C GLY A 183 13.81 17.57 -17.89
N GLU A 184 14.72 17.76 -18.80
CA GLU A 184 14.43 17.89 -20.22
C GLU A 184 13.56 16.74 -20.74
N GLY A 185 12.43 17.07 -21.37
CA GLY A 185 11.45 16.09 -21.88
C GLY A 185 10.47 15.51 -20.86
N MET A 186 10.57 15.85 -19.55
CA MET A 186 9.72 15.26 -18.50
C MET A 186 8.83 16.28 -17.72
N PRO A 187 8.15 17.24 -18.39
CA PRO A 187 7.30 18.21 -17.69
C PRO A 187 6.06 17.60 -17.04
N GLY A 188 5.62 16.42 -17.50
CA GLY A 188 4.40 15.77 -17.04
C GLY A 188 4.46 15.38 -15.56
N ALA A 189 5.59 14.88 -15.08
CA ALA A 189 5.77 14.41 -13.72
C ALA A 189 5.58 15.53 -12.68
N VAL A 190 6.27 16.67 -12.86
CA VAL A 190 6.13 17.83 -11.96
C VAL A 190 4.75 18.47 -12.04
N ARG A 191 4.09 18.39 -13.21
CA ARG A 191 2.73 18.87 -13.38
C ARG A 191 1.76 18.02 -12.57
N LEU A 192 1.83 16.69 -12.67
CA LEU A 192 0.99 15.76 -11.89
C LEU A 192 1.18 15.96 -10.39
N ALA A 193 2.41 16.08 -9.92
CA ALA A 193 2.72 16.37 -8.53
C ALA A 193 2.16 17.73 -8.09
N GLY A 194 2.29 18.77 -8.92
CA GLY A 194 1.77 20.11 -8.64
C GLY A 194 0.25 20.15 -8.57
N GLU A 195 -0.41 19.51 -9.52
CA GLU A 195 -1.86 19.41 -9.56
C GLU A 195 -2.42 18.62 -8.37
N ALA A 196 -1.76 17.52 -8.00
CA ALA A 196 -2.07 16.74 -6.80
C ALA A 196 -1.96 17.60 -5.53
N ALA A 197 -0.89 18.38 -5.40
CA ALA A 197 -0.71 19.26 -4.26
C ALA A 197 -1.83 20.32 -4.15
N LEU A 198 -2.23 20.95 -5.25
CA LEU A 198 -3.37 21.87 -5.29
C LEU A 198 -4.68 21.18 -4.90
N ARG A 199 -4.95 19.99 -5.48
CA ARG A 199 -6.18 19.20 -5.19
C ARG A 199 -6.27 18.74 -3.75
N CYS A 200 -5.13 18.50 -3.11
CA CYS A 200 -5.03 18.17 -1.68
C CYS A 200 -4.99 19.41 -0.78
N GLY A 201 -5.09 20.61 -1.37
CA GLY A 201 -5.34 21.83 -0.65
C GLY A 201 -4.10 22.58 -0.19
N ALA A 202 -2.94 22.39 -0.79
CA ALA A 202 -1.82 23.32 -0.61
C ALA A 202 -2.26 24.76 -0.96
N GLY A 203 -1.84 25.71 -0.14
CA GLY A 203 -2.23 27.12 -0.32
C GLY A 203 -1.55 27.76 -1.53
N LEU A 204 -0.30 27.39 -1.78
CA LEU A 204 0.53 27.82 -2.90
C LEU A 204 1.35 26.62 -3.40
N VAL A 205 1.50 26.54 -4.75
CA VAL A 205 2.35 25.52 -5.36
C VAL A 205 3.26 26.18 -6.40
N SER A 206 4.57 26.09 -6.18
CA SER A 206 5.60 26.47 -7.13
C SER A 206 6.25 25.23 -7.73
N ILE A 207 6.59 25.30 -9.02
CA ILE A 207 7.34 24.26 -9.73
C ILE A 207 8.65 24.86 -10.20
N ALA A 208 9.77 24.32 -9.76
CA ALA A 208 11.12 24.59 -10.26
C ALA A 208 11.48 23.49 -11.26
N THR A 209 11.62 23.84 -12.52
CA THR A 209 11.77 22.88 -13.61
C THR A 209 12.75 23.36 -14.67
N HIS A 210 13.18 22.46 -15.55
CA HIS A 210 14.11 22.77 -16.63
C HIS A 210 13.55 23.91 -17.53
N PRO A 211 14.38 24.88 -17.96
CA PRO A 211 13.94 26.05 -18.70
C PRO A 211 13.17 25.74 -19.98
N SER A 212 13.48 24.63 -20.65
CA SER A 212 12.89 24.28 -21.96
C SER A 212 11.36 24.18 -21.97
N HIS A 213 10.72 23.95 -20.81
CA HIS A 213 9.27 23.75 -20.76
C HIS A 213 8.57 24.43 -19.58
N ALA A 214 9.27 25.27 -18.82
CA ALA A 214 8.67 25.97 -17.69
C ALA A 214 7.38 26.74 -18.06
N SER A 215 7.35 27.42 -19.22
CA SER A 215 6.18 28.14 -19.68
C SER A 215 4.99 27.25 -20.09
N LEU A 216 5.23 26.00 -20.41
CA LEU A 216 4.17 25.08 -20.85
C LEU A 216 3.30 24.60 -19.69
N LEU A 217 3.85 24.53 -18.47
CA LEU A 217 3.17 23.99 -17.30
C LEU A 217 1.95 24.79 -16.87
N VAL A 218 2.02 26.11 -16.99
CA VAL A 218 0.93 27.03 -16.59
C VAL A 218 -0.19 27.12 -17.61
N ALA A 219 0.05 26.70 -18.85
CA ALA A 219 -0.94 26.82 -19.92
C ALA A 219 -2.21 26.00 -19.65
N SER A 220 -2.08 24.88 -18.96
CA SER A 220 -3.20 23.97 -18.66
C SER A 220 -3.66 24.01 -17.20
N ARG A 221 -2.87 24.62 -16.31
CA ARG A 221 -3.20 24.79 -14.88
C ARG A 221 -2.65 26.13 -14.39
N PRO A 222 -3.40 27.22 -14.57
CA PRO A 222 -2.91 28.59 -14.27
C PRO A 222 -2.67 28.84 -12.78
N GLU A 223 -3.19 27.98 -11.89
CA GLU A 223 -2.96 28.07 -10.45
C GLU A 223 -1.53 27.64 -10.05
N LEU A 224 -0.79 26.95 -10.91
CA LEU A 224 0.61 26.59 -10.69
C LEU A 224 1.53 27.77 -11.03
N MET A 225 2.52 28.00 -10.18
CA MET A 225 3.58 28.99 -10.41
C MET A 225 4.83 28.26 -10.91
N SER A 226 5.11 28.36 -12.22
CA SER A 226 6.26 27.68 -12.82
C SER A 226 7.45 28.60 -12.97
N HIS A 227 8.62 28.10 -12.58
CA HIS A 227 9.90 28.82 -12.60
C HIS A 227 10.92 28.02 -13.41
N ALA A 228 11.54 28.69 -14.37
CA ALA A 228 12.68 28.13 -15.09
C ALA A 228 13.92 28.15 -14.19
N VAL A 229 14.53 27.00 -14.01
CA VAL A 229 15.71 26.80 -13.18
C VAL A 229 16.82 26.24 -14.05
N ALA A 230 17.84 27.03 -14.32
CA ALA A 230 18.98 26.63 -15.13
C ALA A 230 20.07 25.94 -14.29
N ASP A 231 20.23 26.34 -13.02
CA ASP A 231 21.18 25.78 -12.07
C ASP A 231 20.66 25.89 -10.62
N ALA A 232 21.42 25.36 -9.67
CA ALA A 232 21.07 25.38 -8.26
C ALA A 232 20.92 26.79 -7.66
N GLY A 233 21.56 27.80 -8.21
CA GLY A 233 21.44 29.18 -7.74
C GLY A 233 20.04 29.75 -7.93
N ASP A 234 19.36 29.37 -9.00
CA ASP A 234 17.99 29.77 -9.29
C ASP A 234 16.96 29.23 -8.28
N LEU A 235 17.33 28.20 -7.49
CA LEU A 235 16.47 27.63 -6.44
C LEU A 235 16.37 28.51 -5.19
N GLU A 236 17.38 29.32 -4.87
CA GLU A 236 17.47 30.03 -3.58
C GLU A 236 16.20 30.85 -3.25
N PRO A 237 15.74 31.77 -4.12
CA PRO A 237 14.55 32.58 -3.83
C PRO A 237 13.26 31.75 -3.75
N LEU A 238 13.24 30.55 -4.32
CA LEU A 238 12.10 29.65 -4.25
C LEU A 238 12.14 28.85 -2.94
N LEU A 239 13.31 28.38 -2.56
CA LEU A 239 13.55 27.67 -1.30
C LEU A 239 13.23 28.55 -0.09
N GLU A 240 13.55 29.83 -0.09
CA GLU A 240 13.24 30.75 1.01
C GLU A 240 11.74 30.82 1.34
N ARG A 241 10.87 30.68 0.33
CA ARG A 241 9.42 30.84 0.43
C ARG A 241 8.68 29.53 0.68
N ALA A 242 9.30 28.39 0.39
CA ALA A 242 8.65 27.11 0.48
C ALA A 242 8.59 26.59 1.93
N ASP A 243 7.47 26.04 2.34
CA ASP A 243 7.33 25.33 3.62
C ASP A 243 7.75 23.87 3.49
N VAL A 244 7.48 23.26 2.33
CA VAL A 244 7.83 21.86 2.01
C VAL A 244 8.39 21.78 0.60
N VAL A 245 9.39 20.92 0.41
CA VAL A 245 9.99 20.61 -0.90
C VAL A 245 9.57 19.20 -1.33
N ALA A 246 9.03 19.06 -2.53
CA ALA A 246 8.87 17.78 -3.22
C ALA A 246 9.96 17.68 -4.30
N PHE A 247 10.81 16.66 -4.24
CA PHE A 247 11.99 16.53 -5.06
C PHE A 247 12.05 15.19 -5.78
N GLY A 248 12.27 15.21 -7.09
CA GLY A 248 12.55 14.03 -7.88
C GLY A 248 11.58 13.69 -9.02
N PRO A 249 10.29 14.09 -9.01
CA PRO A 249 9.39 13.81 -10.13
C PRO A 249 9.99 14.23 -11.48
N GLY A 250 10.30 13.23 -12.33
CA GLY A 250 10.90 13.46 -13.64
C GLY A 250 12.20 14.26 -13.65
N LEU A 251 13.01 14.19 -12.60
CA LEU A 251 14.24 14.97 -12.45
C LEU A 251 15.34 14.51 -13.43
N GLY A 252 15.40 13.19 -13.69
CA GLY A 252 16.50 12.58 -14.41
C GLY A 252 17.77 12.48 -13.56
N THR A 253 18.89 12.12 -14.22
CA THR A 253 20.22 11.95 -13.59
C THR A 253 21.33 12.74 -14.31
N SER A 254 20.94 13.76 -15.10
CA SER A 254 21.86 14.64 -15.81
C SER A 254 22.70 15.51 -14.85
N ASP A 255 23.71 16.23 -15.38
CA ASP A 255 24.49 17.18 -14.61
C ASP A 255 23.61 18.26 -13.96
N TRP A 256 22.55 18.72 -14.67
CA TRP A 256 21.55 19.61 -14.11
C TRP A 256 20.84 19.00 -12.89
N ALA A 257 20.41 17.74 -12.98
CA ALA A 257 19.77 17.05 -11.87
C ALA A 257 20.70 16.87 -10.67
N ARG A 258 21.98 16.57 -10.93
CA ARG A 258 23.01 16.40 -9.86
C ARG A 258 23.34 17.73 -9.18
N ASP A 259 23.38 18.84 -9.91
CA ASP A 259 23.58 20.17 -9.34
C ASP A 259 22.42 20.53 -8.39
N LEU A 260 21.17 20.31 -8.81
CA LEU A 260 20.01 20.52 -7.95
C LEU A 260 20.01 19.56 -6.74
N TYR A 261 20.40 18.28 -6.95
CA TYR A 261 20.50 17.30 -5.86
C TYR A 261 21.47 17.76 -4.78
N ALA A 262 22.67 18.20 -5.13
CA ALA A 262 23.68 18.66 -4.18
C ALA A 262 23.13 19.80 -3.30
N ARG A 263 22.34 20.70 -3.89
CA ARG A 263 21.70 21.80 -3.15
C ARG A 263 20.56 21.37 -2.26
N VAL A 264 19.66 20.53 -2.78
CA VAL A 264 18.48 20.07 -2.04
C VAL A 264 18.86 19.11 -0.92
N ALA A 265 19.89 18.31 -1.11
CA ALA A 265 20.39 17.37 -0.11
C ALA A 265 20.87 18.03 1.18
N SER A 266 21.33 19.30 1.11
CA SER A 266 21.78 20.08 2.26
C SER A 266 20.66 20.78 3.05
N LEU A 267 19.38 20.63 2.63
CA LEU A 267 18.27 21.34 3.27
C LEU A 267 17.85 20.68 4.58
N SER A 268 17.57 21.51 5.58
CA SER A 268 16.93 21.10 6.83
C SER A 268 15.38 21.21 6.79
N ARG A 269 14.83 21.67 5.67
CA ARG A 269 13.39 21.86 5.47
C ARG A 269 12.66 20.53 5.23
N PRO A 270 11.40 20.38 5.67
CA PRO A 270 10.62 19.19 5.38
C PRO A 270 10.56 18.89 3.87
N ALA A 271 10.81 17.65 3.48
CA ALA A 271 10.88 17.28 2.08
C ALA A 271 10.29 15.89 1.80
N VAL A 272 9.74 15.72 0.59
CA VAL A 272 9.35 14.42 0.01
C VAL A 272 10.27 14.14 -1.17
N TRP A 273 10.93 12.99 -1.15
CA TRP A 273 11.84 12.55 -2.21
C TRP A 273 11.31 11.31 -2.89
N ASP A 274 11.18 11.35 -4.20
CA ASP A 274 10.64 10.26 -5.02
C ASP A 274 11.45 10.09 -6.31
N ALA A 275 11.23 9.02 -7.01
CA ALA A 275 11.72 8.76 -8.36
C ALA A 275 13.25 8.99 -8.50
N ASP A 276 13.67 9.90 -9.39
CA ASP A 276 15.08 10.11 -9.70
C ASP A 276 15.88 10.67 -8.51
N ALA A 277 15.24 11.38 -7.57
CA ALA A 277 15.91 11.78 -6.33
C ALA A 277 16.35 10.57 -5.51
N LEU A 278 15.60 9.47 -5.53
CA LEU A 278 15.96 8.22 -4.85
C LEU A 278 17.09 7.47 -5.58
N ASN A 279 17.16 7.60 -6.91
CA ASN A 279 18.28 7.07 -7.68
C ASN A 279 19.59 7.75 -7.30
N LEU A 280 19.59 9.10 -7.22
CA LEU A 280 20.74 9.88 -6.77
C LEU A 280 21.08 9.61 -5.30
N LEU A 281 20.08 9.46 -4.43
CA LEU A 281 20.27 9.09 -3.03
C LEU A 281 20.90 7.70 -2.85
N ALA A 282 20.65 6.77 -3.78
CA ALA A 282 21.28 5.46 -3.76
C ALA A 282 22.79 5.54 -4.12
N GLU A 283 23.16 6.47 -5.01
CA GLU A 283 24.56 6.75 -5.38
C GLU A 283 25.31 7.47 -4.27
N GLU A 284 24.65 8.43 -3.60
CA GLU A 284 25.22 9.22 -2.50
C GLU A 284 24.35 9.12 -1.23
N PRO A 285 24.44 8.01 -0.49
CA PRO A 285 23.59 7.76 0.67
C PRO A 285 23.82 8.78 1.79
N GLN A 286 22.73 9.36 2.29
CA GLN A 286 22.74 10.27 3.42
C GLN A 286 21.48 10.13 4.28
N GLN A 287 21.63 10.25 5.58
CA GLN A 287 20.55 10.19 6.54
C GLN A 287 19.96 11.58 6.81
N ALA A 288 18.62 11.68 6.89
CA ALA A 288 17.94 12.93 7.21
C ALA A 288 16.56 12.67 7.85
N GLU A 289 16.32 13.28 9.02
CA GLU A 289 15.06 13.09 9.75
C GLU A 289 13.89 13.94 9.21
N ASN A 290 14.18 15.00 8.47
CA ASN A 290 13.19 15.91 7.90
C ASN A 290 12.62 15.44 6.55
N ARG A 291 12.91 14.20 6.14
CA ARG A 291 12.61 13.70 4.81
C ARG A 291 11.64 12.54 4.84
N VAL A 292 10.69 12.55 3.89
CA VAL A 292 9.90 11.39 3.49
C VAL A 292 10.49 10.84 2.20
N ILE A 293 10.82 9.56 2.15
CA ILE A 293 11.19 8.86 0.90
C ILE A 293 10.09 7.89 0.49
N THR A 294 9.82 7.81 -0.82
CA THR A 294 8.66 7.06 -1.34
C THR A 294 9.05 5.97 -2.35
N PRO A 295 9.98 5.04 -2.01
CA PRO A 295 10.45 4.05 -2.97
C PRO A 295 9.38 3.02 -3.33
N HIS A 296 9.27 2.68 -4.62
CA HIS A 296 8.68 1.42 -5.06
C HIS A 296 9.70 0.27 -4.87
N PRO A 297 9.32 -1.03 -4.98
CA PRO A 297 10.25 -2.13 -4.68
C PRO A 297 11.57 -2.10 -5.47
N GLY A 298 11.56 -1.64 -6.72
CA GLY A 298 12.79 -1.51 -7.52
C GLY A 298 13.71 -0.38 -7.02
N GLU A 299 13.16 0.76 -6.59
CA GLU A 299 13.91 1.86 -5.96
C GLU A 299 14.44 1.45 -4.59
N ALA A 300 13.60 0.79 -3.77
CA ALA A 300 14.00 0.23 -2.49
C ALA A 300 15.17 -0.77 -2.64
N GLY A 301 15.11 -1.59 -3.68
CA GLY A 301 16.18 -2.51 -4.02
C GLY A 301 17.50 -1.79 -4.31
N ARG A 302 17.47 -0.73 -5.12
CA ARG A 302 18.66 0.11 -5.38
C ARG A 302 19.20 0.76 -4.11
N LEU A 303 18.32 1.33 -3.30
CA LEU A 303 18.67 1.96 -2.02
C LEU A 303 19.32 0.99 -1.03
N LEU A 304 18.91 -0.28 -1.00
CA LEU A 304 19.42 -1.30 -0.08
C LEU A 304 20.49 -2.22 -0.69
N GLY A 305 20.73 -2.15 -2.00
CA GLY A 305 21.62 -3.08 -2.70
C GLY A 305 21.02 -4.50 -2.79
N ARG A 306 19.70 -4.60 -2.94
CA ARG A 306 18.93 -5.85 -3.04
C ARG A 306 18.13 -5.87 -4.35
N SER A 307 17.66 -7.03 -4.77
CA SER A 307 16.70 -7.15 -5.86
C SER A 307 15.29 -6.71 -5.44
N ALA A 308 14.46 -6.33 -6.41
CA ALA A 308 13.05 -6.03 -6.15
C ALA A 308 12.29 -7.25 -5.59
N ALA A 309 12.68 -8.46 -5.97
CA ALA A 309 12.10 -9.69 -5.44
C ALA A 309 12.40 -9.86 -3.94
N GLU A 310 13.66 -9.66 -3.52
CA GLU A 310 14.03 -9.71 -2.09
C GLU A 310 13.31 -8.64 -1.25
N ILE A 311 13.02 -7.46 -1.83
CA ILE A 311 12.19 -6.44 -1.16
C ILE A 311 10.75 -6.92 -1.00
N GLN A 312 10.18 -7.55 -2.03
CA GLN A 312 8.81 -8.08 -1.98
C GLN A 312 8.69 -9.29 -1.05
N ASP A 313 9.74 -10.09 -0.94
CA ASP A 313 9.80 -11.25 -0.06
C ASP A 313 9.75 -10.87 1.42
N ASP A 314 10.35 -9.75 1.80
CA ASP A 314 10.35 -9.23 3.17
C ASP A 314 10.13 -7.71 3.17
N ARG A 315 8.90 -7.28 2.91
CA ARG A 315 8.53 -5.86 2.86
C ARG A 315 8.67 -5.17 4.21
N ALA A 316 8.37 -5.88 5.30
CA ALA A 316 8.50 -5.35 6.67
C ALA A 316 9.96 -5.09 7.04
N GLY A 317 10.83 -6.06 6.81
CA GLY A 317 12.27 -5.91 7.03
C GLY A 317 12.90 -4.87 6.09
N ALA A 318 12.43 -4.79 4.83
CA ALA A 318 12.88 -3.75 3.90
C ALA A 318 12.49 -2.35 4.37
N LEU A 319 11.27 -2.14 4.88
CA LEU A 319 10.83 -0.86 5.46
C LEU A 319 11.74 -0.44 6.62
N ALA A 320 11.98 -1.35 7.55
CA ALA A 320 12.84 -1.11 8.72
C ALA A 320 14.30 -0.79 8.30
N ALA A 321 14.84 -1.54 7.35
CA ALA A 321 16.20 -1.34 6.83
C ALA A 321 16.34 0.02 6.12
N LEU A 322 15.35 0.43 5.32
CA LEU A 322 15.33 1.74 4.68
C LEU A 322 15.28 2.87 5.72
N GLN A 323 14.43 2.77 6.73
CA GLN A 323 14.34 3.77 7.78
C GLN A 323 15.63 3.87 8.58
N ALA A 324 16.22 2.74 8.96
CA ALA A 324 17.50 2.73 9.68
C ALA A 324 18.65 3.35 8.87
N ARG A 325 18.66 3.15 7.55
CA ARG A 325 19.72 3.64 6.67
C ARG A 325 19.57 5.12 6.30
N TYR A 326 18.35 5.59 6.06
CA TYR A 326 18.10 6.92 5.48
C TYR A 326 17.43 7.91 6.44
N GLY A 327 16.97 7.45 7.62
CA GLY A 327 16.24 8.27 8.59
C GLY A 327 14.86 8.68 8.12
N GLY A 328 14.21 9.55 8.86
CA GLY A 328 12.92 10.14 8.53
C GLY A 328 11.79 9.14 8.35
N THR A 329 10.89 9.43 7.42
CA THR A 329 9.75 8.55 7.10
C THR A 329 9.96 7.85 5.77
N VAL A 330 9.68 6.57 5.73
CA VAL A 330 9.72 5.75 4.51
C VAL A 330 8.32 5.30 4.11
N VAL A 331 7.97 5.49 2.85
CA VAL A 331 6.78 4.93 2.20
C VAL A 331 7.23 3.87 1.21
N LEU A 332 7.13 2.60 1.57
CA LEU A 332 7.39 1.49 0.65
C LEU A 332 6.13 1.19 -0.15
N LYS A 333 6.11 1.69 -1.40
CA LYS A 333 4.96 1.57 -2.32
C LYS A 333 4.69 0.12 -2.73
N GLY A 334 3.46 -0.20 -3.12
CA GLY A 334 3.02 -1.49 -3.66
C GLY A 334 1.66 -1.92 -3.14
N ALA A 335 1.22 -3.15 -3.48
CA ALA A 335 0.03 -3.76 -2.89
C ALA A 335 0.23 -3.88 -1.37
N GLY A 336 -0.61 -3.17 -0.59
CA GLY A 336 -0.37 -2.94 0.82
C GLY A 336 0.84 -2.01 1.06
N SER A 337 0.73 -0.74 0.66
CA SER A 337 1.81 0.24 0.92
C SER A 337 2.08 0.39 2.40
N LEU A 338 3.38 0.35 2.77
CA LEU A 338 3.83 0.44 4.16
C LEU A 338 4.44 1.83 4.43
N VAL A 339 4.13 2.40 5.59
CA VAL A 339 4.68 3.69 6.02
C VAL A 339 5.34 3.55 7.38
N SER A 340 6.62 3.87 7.46
CA SER A 340 7.35 3.80 8.73
C SER A 340 6.83 4.83 9.73
N ALA A 341 6.68 4.41 10.97
CA ALA A 341 6.24 5.23 12.09
C ALA A 341 6.70 4.60 13.42
N GLN A 342 6.67 5.38 14.48
CA GLN A 342 6.94 4.91 15.84
C GLN A 342 5.68 5.05 16.69
N PRO A 343 5.37 4.10 17.58
CA PRO A 343 6.05 2.81 17.76
C PRO A 343 5.70 1.77 16.68
N VAL A 344 4.57 1.91 15.99
CA VAL A 344 4.04 0.92 15.04
C VAL A 344 3.88 1.54 13.67
N PRO A 345 4.44 0.96 12.59
CA PRO A 345 4.28 1.43 11.23
C PRO A 345 2.84 1.27 10.73
N TYR A 346 2.50 2.03 9.67
CA TYR A 346 1.18 1.96 9.05
C TYR A 346 1.18 1.06 7.82
N LEU A 347 0.02 0.44 7.60
CA LEU A 347 -0.31 -0.29 6.39
C LEU A 347 -1.55 0.33 5.75
N CYS A 348 -1.42 0.73 4.48
CA CYS A 348 -2.54 1.13 3.63
C CYS A 348 -3.03 -0.07 2.83
N SER A 349 -4.28 -0.46 3.04
CA SER A 349 -4.88 -1.63 2.40
C SER A 349 -5.77 -1.29 1.19
N GLY A 350 -5.88 -0.03 0.84
CA GLY A 350 -6.60 0.45 -0.34
C GLY A 350 -5.73 0.48 -1.58
N GLY A 351 -6.34 0.87 -2.69
CA GLY A 351 -5.75 0.86 -4.02
C GLY A 351 -6.14 -0.38 -4.84
N ASN A 352 -5.94 -0.31 -6.12
CA ASN A 352 -6.33 -1.34 -7.07
C ASN A 352 -5.28 -1.51 -8.19
N PRO A 353 -5.32 -2.62 -8.94
CA PRO A 353 -4.36 -2.91 -10.02
C PRO A 353 -4.27 -1.85 -11.12
N GLY A 354 -5.34 -1.08 -11.35
CA GLY A 354 -5.35 0.02 -12.33
C GLY A 354 -4.37 1.14 -11.99
N MET A 355 -4.00 1.26 -10.71
CA MET A 355 -2.98 2.22 -10.26
C MET A 355 -1.55 1.83 -10.66
N GLY A 356 -1.34 0.70 -11.29
CA GLY A 356 -0.07 0.28 -11.89
C GLY A 356 0.28 1.01 -13.19
N SER A 357 0.01 2.32 -13.28
CA SER A 357 0.27 3.16 -14.47
C SER A 357 1.22 4.31 -14.16
N ALA A 358 1.78 4.91 -15.22
CA ALA A 358 2.73 6.02 -15.08
C ALA A 358 2.09 7.25 -14.42
N GLY A 359 2.87 7.97 -13.61
CA GLY A 359 2.43 9.21 -12.96
C GLY A 359 1.78 9.03 -11.59
N MET A 360 1.44 7.81 -11.18
CA MET A 360 0.82 7.55 -9.86
C MET A 360 1.74 7.93 -8.70
N GLY A 361 3.05 7.67 -8.83
CA GLY A 361 4.06 8.11 -7.85
C GLY A 361 4.15 9.63 -7.76
N ASP A 362 4.14 10.32 -8.91
CA ASP A 362 4.17 11.78 -8.95
C ASP A 362 2.95 12.39 -8.24
N VAL A 363 1.76 11.82 -8.47
CA VAL A 363 0.53 12.22 -7.75
C VAL A 363 0.70 12.02 -6.25
N LEU A 364 1.16 10.84 -5.81
CA LEU A 364 1.39 10.55 -4.38
C LEU A 364 2.37 11.54 -3.75
N THR A 365 3.45 11.87 -4.44
CA THR A 365 4.45 12.84 -3.99
C THR A 365 3.82 14.21 -3.73
N GLY A 366 2.99 14.70 -4.64
CA GLY A 366 2.23 15.95 -4.49
C GLY A 366 1.22 15.90 -3.34
N VAL A 367 0.52 14.78 -3.17
CA VAL A 367 -0.43 14.55 -2.06
C VAL A 367 0.29 14.66 -0.70
N ILE A 368 1.38 13.91 -0.53
CA ILE A 368 2.14 13.90 0.74
C ILE A 368 2.70 15.30 1.03
N ALA A 369 3.32 15.96 0.05
CA ALA A 369 3.88 17.29 0.21
C ALA A 369 2.82 18.33 0.64
N ALA A 370 1.63 18.27 0.04
CA ALA A 370 0.52 19.15 0.41
C ALA A 370 0.05 18.94 1.85
N LEU A 371 -0.07 17.70 2.30
CA LEU A 371 -0.48 17.39 3.67
C LEU A 371 0.59 17.77 4.69
N MET A 372 1.87 17.59 4.35
CA MET A 372 2.99 18.06 5.17
C MET A 372 2.97 19.59 5.31
N GLY A 373 2.75 20.33 4.21
CA GLY A 373 2.67 21.79 4.21
C GLY A 373 1.51 22.33 5.04
N GLN A 374 0.45 21.56 5.21
CA GLN A 374 -0.70 21.88 6.07
C GLN A 374 -0.51 21.44 7.54
N GLY A 375 0.62 20.83 7.88
CA GLY A 375 0.91 20.34 9.22
C GLY A 375 0.05 19.14 9.63
N VAL A 376 -0.44 18.36 8.66
CA VAL A 376 -1.24 17.15 8.95
C VAL A 376 -0.38 16.12 9.68
N ALA A 377 -0.86 15.65 10.83
CA ALA A 377 -0.20 14.59 11.56
C ALA A 377 -0.15 13.30 10.73
N ALA A 378 0.99 12.60 10.74
CA ALA A 378 1.22 11.41 9.93
C ALA A 378 0.95 11.63 8.42
N ALA A 379 1.32 12.82 7.89
CA ALA A 379 1.03 13.26 6.52
C ALA A 379 1.36 12.21 5.45
N ALA A 380 2.46 11.46 5.60
CA ALA A 380 2.83 10.39 4.67
C ALA A 380 1.79 9.26 4.66
N ALA A 381 1.37 8.79 5.83
CA ALA A 381 0.38 7.72 5.96
C ALA A 381 -1.00 8.16 5.43
N ILE A 382 -1.47 9.34 5.87
CA ILE A 382 -2.73 9.92 5.39
C ILE A 382 -2.68 10.19 3.89
N GLY A 383 -1.53 10.62 3.35
CA GLY A 383 -1.33 10.84 1.93
C GLY A 383 -1.41 9.56 1.10
N VAL A 384 -0.80 8.48 1.58
CA VAL A 384 -0.90 7.16 0.93
C VAL A 384 -2.34 6.68 0.92
N GLU A 385 -3.06 6.81 2.03
CA GLU A 385 -4.47 6.42 2.13
C GLU A 385 -5.36 7.30 1.23
N ALA A 386 -5.15 8.61 1.19
CA ALA A 386 -5.89 9.52 0.32
C ALA A 386 -5.69 9.17 -1.16
N HIS A 387 -4.46 8.85 -1.55
CA HIS A 387 -4.12 8.46 -2.91
C HIS A 387 -4.78 7.12 -3.28
N ALA A 388 -4.75 6.13 -2.40
CA ALA A 388 -5.39 4.84 -2.60
C ALA A 388 -6.91 4.97 -2.74
N ARG A 389 -7.58 5.71 -1.84
CA ARG A 389 -9.03 5.98 -1.90
C ARG A 389 -9.42 6.73 -3.17
N ALA A 390 -8.59 7.66 -3.63
CA ALA A 390 -8.83 8.36 -4.89
C ALA A 390 -8.71 7.41 -6.09
N GLY A 391 -7.72 6.51 -6.07
CA GLY A 391 -7.56 5.45 -7.06
C GLY A 391 -8.75 4.50 -7.11
N ASP A 392 -9.24 4.04 -5.95
CA ASP A 392 -10.40 3.15 -5.87
C ASP A 392 -11.69 3.83 -6.38
N ARG A 393 -11.89 5.10 -6.06
CA ARG A 393 -13.00 5.89 -6.61
C ARG A 393 -12.90 6.06 -8.12
N ALA A 394 -11.71 6.33 -8.63
CA ALA A 394 -11.47 6.49 -10.06
C ALA A 394 -11.67 5.17 -10.83
N ALA A 395 -11.39 4.04 -10.18
CA ALA A 395 -11.57 2.71 -10.76
C ALA A 395 -13.02 2.19 -10.74
N ALA A 396 -14.00 2.96 -10.25
CA ALA A 396 -15.41 2.54 -10.20
C ALA A 396 -15.99 2.17 -11.58
N GLY A 397 -15.44 2.72 -12.68
CA GLY A 397 -15.80 2.37 -14.06
C GLY A 397 -14.96 1.23 -14.66
N GLY A 398 -14.00 0.69 -13.91
CA GLY A 398 -13.05 -0.34 -14.33
C GLY A 398 -11.60 0.08 -14.07
N GLU A 399 -10.76 -0.89 -13.79
CA GLU A 399 -9.34 -0.68 -13.44
C GLU A 399 -8.46 -0.49 -14.68
N ARG A 400 -8.79 -1.19 -15.78
CA ARG A 400 -7.96 -1.14 -17.00
C ARG A 400 -8.11 0.19 -17.71
N GLY A 401 -6.98 0.90 -17.90
CA GLY A 401 -6.94 2.20 -18.55
C GLY A 401 -7.05 3.37 -17.56
N LEU A 402 -7.00 3.10 -16.24
CA LEU A 402 -6.93 4.13 -15.21
C LEU A 402 -5.66 4.96 -15.38
N LEU A 403 -5.83 6.29 -15.45
CA LEU A 403 -4.74 7.25 -15.59
C LEU A 403 -4.52 8.02 -14.28
N ALA A 404 -3.33 8.54 -14.09
CA ALA A 404 -3.01 9.41 -12.94
C ALA A 404 -3.92 10.65 -12.87
N THR A 405 -4.38 11.16 -14.01
CA THR A 405 -5.32 12.29 -14.09
C THR A 405 -6.71 11.93 -13.55
N ASP A 406 -7.16 10.69 -13.71
CA ASP A 406 -8.45 10.23 -13.16
C ASP A 406 -8.39 10.23 -11.62
N VAL A 407 -7.24 9.84 -11.06
CA VAL A 407 -6.98 9.90 -9.61
C VAL A 407 -6.97 11.34 -9.11
N LEU A 408 -6.32 12.27 -9.83
CA LEU A 408 -6.32 13.71 -9.51
C LEU A 408 -7.73 14.27 -9.36
N ASP A 409 -8.66 13.86 -10.23
CA ASP A 409 -10.04 14.34 -10.21
C ASP A 409 -10.80 13.90 -8.96
N GLN A 410 -10.43 12.77 -8.34
CA GLN A 410 -11.04 12.26 -7.12
C GLN A 410 -10.46 12.84 -5.83
N LEU A 411 -9.22 13.33 -5.85
CA LEU A 411 -8.50 13.77 -4.64
C LEU A 411 -9.30 14.79 -3.83
N ARG A 412 -9.89 15.82 -4.49
CA ARG A 412 -10.66 16.85 -3.77
C ARG A 412 -11.81 16.26 -2.96
N ALA A 413 -12.50 15.27 -3.48
CA ALA A 413 -13.60 14.64 -2.78
C ALA A 413 -13.11 13.75 -1.61
N VAL A 414 -11.95 13.11 -1.78
CA VAL A 414 -11.34 12.23 -0.78
C VAL A 414 -10.80 13.01 0.43
N VAL A 415 -10.12 14.13 0.20
CA VAL A 415 -9.52 14.92 1.30
C VAL A 415 -10.52 15.86 2.01
N ASN A 416 -11.79 15.71 1.74
CA ASN A 416 -12.90 16.38 2.44
C ASN A 416 -13.91 15.31 2.93
N PRO A 417 -13.50 14.42 3.84
CA PRO A 417 -14.31 13.29 4.29
C PRO A 417 -15.54 13.69 5.10
#